data_5ea306c13073c5226ecde02ec6d642da
#
_entry.id   5ea306c13073c5226ecde02ec6d642da
#
_cell.length_a   1.000
_cell.length_b   1.000
_cell.length_c   1.000
_cell.angle_alpha   90.00
_cell.angle_beta   90.00
_cell.angle_gamma   90.00
#
_symmetry.space_group_name_H-M   'P 1'
#
loop_
_entity.id
_entity.type
_entity.pdbx_description
1 polymer ?
#
loop_
_entity_poly.entity_id
_entity_poly.type
_entity_poly.pdbx_seq_one_letter_code
_entity_poly.pdbx_strand_id
1 'polypeptide(L)'
;MFGDMAIKLDEIDIQLLSVLQADADRTNVELARMVGLSPAATLHRVRALKESGVIRVISAQLDPAAAGFPLQLYVAATLGRHEPRATQVFEDQIRALPQIISADNVAGEMDYMLTVVARDVAELQEVLARLAVRGGQRLITHLRLAEVKPPSRLPLALDAPEPTAPPRRRRPPAA
;
A
#
# COMPACT_ATOMS: atom_id res chain seq x y z
N MET A 1 -1.09 -5.35 -14.72
CA MET A 1 -0.13 -4.76 -15.66
C MET A 1 1.02 -4.22 -14.80
N PHE A 2 2.02 -5.04 -14.52
CA PHE A 2 3.23 -4.64 -13.81
C PHE A 2 4.18 -4.04 -14.85
N GLY A 3 3.93 -2.78 -15.22
CA GLY A 3 4.65 -2.08 -16.27
C GLY A 3 5.84 -1.33 -15.71
N ASP A 4 6.93 -1.61 -16.30
CA ASP A 4 8.23 -0.99 -16.46
C ASP A 4 8.19 0.56 -16.35
N MET A 5 8.16 1.08 -15.13
CA MET A 5 8.46 2.46 -14.80
C MET A 5 9.23 2.52 -13.47
N ALA A 6 10.34 1.76 -13.41
CA ALA A 6 11.32 2.00 -12.37
C ALA A 6 11.94 3.38 -12.63
N ILE A 7 11.51 4.39 -11.87
CA ILE A 7 12.12 5.71 -11.88
C ILE A 7 13.56 5.52 -11.41
N LYS A 8 14.53 5.94 -12.24
CA LYS A 8 15.93 5.84 -11.88
C LYS A 8 16.22 6.86 -10.77
N LEU A 9 16.37 6.36 -9.54
CA LEU A 9 16.75 7.16 -8.39
C LEU A 9 18.29 7.29 -8.36
N ASP A 10 18.78 8.51 -8.13
CA ASP A 10 20.20 8.72 -7.87
C ASP A 10 20.52 8.54 -6.36
N GLU A 11 21.79 8.62 -6.00
CA GLU A 11 22.26 8.43 -4.62
C GLU A 11 21.62 9.44 -3.65
N ILE A 12 21.48 10.69 -4.09
CA ILE A 12 20.88 11.77 -3.29
C ILE A 12 19.37 11.49 -3.08
N ASP A 13 18.69 11.03 -4.11
CA ASP A 13 17.26 10.67 -4.01
C ASP A 13 17.06 9.52 -3.01
N ILE A 14 17.92 8.51 -3.03
CA ILE A 14 17.90 7.40 -2.07
C ILE A 14 18.18 7.89 -0.65
N GLN A 15 19.15 8.78 -0.47
CA GLN A 15 19.42 9.38 0.84
C GLN A 15 18.22 10.19 1.35
N LEU A 16 17.62 11.05 0.52
CA LEU A 16 16.42 11.82 0.88
C LEU A 16 15.26 10.90 1.26
N LEU A 17 14.99 9.87 0.45
CA LEU A 17 13.94 8.89 0.73
C LEU A 17 14.21 8.11 2.02
N SER A 18 15.45 7.73 2.29
CA SER A 18 15.84 7.02 3.51
C SER A 18 15.61 7.88 4.76
N VAL A 19 15.94 9.17 4.68
CA VAL A 19 15.69 10.13 5.77
C VAL A 19 14.19 10.33 5.97
N LEU A 20 13.43 10.57 4.90
CA LEU A 20 11.99 10.80 4.96
C LEU A 20 11.20 9.56 5.43
N GLN A 21 11.65 8.36 5.09
CA GLN A 21 11.07 7.12 5.64
C GLN A 21 11.35 6.97 7.14
N ALA A 22 12.46 7.57 7.63
CA ALA A 22 12.81 7.55 9.05
C ALA A 22 11.99 8.55 9.86
N ASP A 23 11.89 9.75 9.34
CA ASP A 23 11.29 10.90 9.99
C ASP A 23 10.83 11.89 8.92
N ALA A 24 9.53 11.85 8.64
CA ALA A 24 8.92 12.71 7.62
C ALA A 24 8.62 14.14 8.12
N ASP A 25 8.81 14.42 9.43
CA ASP A 25 8.59 15.73 10.05
C ASP A 25 9.81 16.66 9.92
N ARG A 26 10.87 16.19 9.26
CA ARG A 26 12.07 16.97 8.98
C ARG A 26 11.78 18.18 8.11
N THR A 27 12.33 19.32 8.52
CA THR A 27 12.29 20.54 7.72
C THR A 27 13.16 20.40 6.45
N ASN A 28 12.81 21.15 5.41
CA ASN A 28 13.61 21.14 4.18
C ASN A 28 15.08 21.60 4.40
N VAL A 29 15.32 22.46 5.41
CA VAL A 29 16.67 22.90 5.76
C VAL A 29 17.49 21.77 6.40
N GLU A 30 16.86 20.96 7.25
CA GLU A 30 17.51 19.78 7.84
C GLU A 30 17.83 18.73 6.80
N LEU A 31 16.86 18.44 5.91
CA LEU A 31 17.08 17.53 4.78
C LEU A 31 18.26 17.98 3.93
N ALA A 32 18.32 19.28 3.60
CA ALA A 32 19.40 19.85 2.80
C ALA A 32 20.79 19.67 3.43
N ARG A 33 20.88 19.87 4.74
CA ARG A 33 22.13 19.62 5.48
C ARG A 33 22.53 18.15 5.46
N MET A 34 21.57 17.24 5.58
CA MET A 34 21.84 15.80 5.64
C MET A 34 22.34 15.25 4.31
N VAL A 35 21.86 15.79 3.19
CA VAL A 35 22.23 15.31 1.84
C VAL A 35 23.28 16.22 1.15
N GLY A 36 23.79 17.24 1.85
CA GLY A 36 24.83 18.13 1.32
C GLY A 36 24.39 19.03 0.17
N LEU A 37 23.10 19.42 0.12
CA LEU A 37 22.54 20.28 -0.90
C LEU A 37 22.10 21.64 -0.34
N SER A 38 21.81 22.60 -1.24
CA SER A 38 21.10 23.80 -0.88
C SER A 38 19.62 23.52 -0.57
N PRO A 39 18.95 24.29 0.31
CA PRO A 39 17.51 24.12 0.58
C PRO A 39 16.64 24.20 -0.70
N ALA A 40 17.01 25.03 -1.66
CA ALA A 40 16.27 25.16 -2.93
C ALA A 40 16.40 23.88 -3.79
N ALA A 41 17.61 23.32 -3.91
CA ALA A 41 17.85 22.09 -4.65
C ALA A 41 17.14 20.90 -4.00
N THR A 42 17.18 20.82 -2.66
CA THR A 42 16.48 19.78 -1.89
C THR A 42 14.97 19.85 -2.08
N LEU A 43 14.38 21.05 -1.98
CA LEU A 43 12.95 21.25 -2.20
C LEU A 43 12.53 20.80 -3.61
N HIS A 44 13.34 21.15 -4.63
CA HIS A 44 13.07 20.73 -6.01
C HIS A 44 13.06 19.20 -6.14
N ARG A 45 14.05 18.49 -5.56
CA ARG A 45 14.13 17.02 -5.59
C ARG A 45 12.96 16.37 -4.88
N VAL A 46 12.61 16.82 -3.67
CA VAL A 46 11.47 16.28 -2.92
C VAL A 46 10.16 16.47 -3.69
N ARG A 47 9.98 17.62 -4.37
CA ARG A 47 8.82 17.83 -5.25
C ARG A 47 8.82 16.87 -6.43
N ALA A 48 9.94 16.70 -7.12
CA ALA A 48 10.05 15.75 -8.22
C ALA A 48 9.73 14.30 -7.79
N LEU A 49 10.20 13.88 -6.60
CA LEU A 49 9.88 12.56 -6.03
C LEU A 49 8.38 12.39 -5.71
N LYS A 50 7.70 13.48 -5.33
CA LYS A 50 6.23 13.46 -5.12
C LYS A 50 5.49 13.44 -6.46
N GLU A 51 5.87 14.29 -7.39
CA GLU A 51 5.25 14.40 -8.72
C GLU A 51 5.40 13.11 -9.54
N SER A 52 6.54 12.44 -9.40
CA SER A 52 6.79 11.14 -10.02
C SER A 52 6.07 9.95 -9.33
N GLY A 53 5.43 10.18 -8.17
CA GLY A 53 4.72 9.14 -7.43
C GLY A 53 5.61 8.22 -6.59
N VAL A 54 6.93 8.43 -6.55
CA VAL A 54 7.85 7.68 -5.65
C VAL A 54 7.47 7.95 -4.20
N ILE A 55 7.21 9.22 -3.84
CA ILE A 55 6.58 9.57 -2.57
C ILE A 55 5.07 9.69 -2.81
N ARG A 56 4.33 8.66 -2.45
CA ARG A 56 2.88 8.63 -2.64
C ARG A 56 2.14 9.55 -1.67
N VAL A 57 2.57 9.57 -0.40
CA VAL A 57 1.93 10.33 0.68
C VAL A 57 2.92 10.56 1.80
N ILE A 58 2.77 11.67 2.51
CA ILE A 58 3.38 11.92 3.82
C ILE A 58 2.21 12.07 4.80
N SER A 59 2.12 11.18 5.77
CA SER A 59 1.01 11.13 6.74
C SER A 59 1.50 10.67 8.10
N ALA A 60 0.79 11.08 9.15
CA ALA A 60 0.99 10.52 10.48
C ALA A 60 0.44 9.10 10.56
N GLN A 61 1.16 8.21 11.23
CA GLN A 61 0.68 6.88 11.58
C GLN A 61 0.10 6.93 12.99
N LEU A 62 -1.16 6.53 13.13
CA LEU A 62 -1.85 6.51 14.41
C LEU A 62 -1.89 5.09 14.96
N ASP A 63 -1.87 4.97 16.28
CA ASP A 63 -2.26 3.73 16.96
C ASP A 63 -3.79 3.63 16.93
N PRO A 64 -4.36 2.61 16.24
CA PRO A 64 -5.80 2.50 16.11
C PRO A 64 -6.50 2.31 17.45
N ALA A 65 -5.93 1.56 18.40
CA ALA A 65 -6.52 1.33 19.71
C ALA A 65 -6.56 2.62 20.52
N ALA A 66 -5.47 3.39 20.53
CA ALA A 66 -5.40 4.71 21.17
C ALA A 66 -6.35 5.72 20.51
N ALA A 67 -6.61 5.58 19.21
CA ALA A 67 -7.57 6.39 18.45
C ALA A 67 -9.03 5.94 18.60
N GLY A 68 -9.30 4.91 19.44
CA GLY A 68 -10.67 4.44 19.73
C GLY A 68 -11.14 3.26 18.87
N PHE A 69 -10.26 2.60 18.11
CA PHE A 69 -10.54 1.43 17.29
C PHE A 69 -9.74 0.20 17.77
N PRO A 70 -10.11 -0.42 18.90
CA PRO A 70 -9.37 -1.54 19.47
C PRO A 70 -9.46 -2.81 18.63
N LEU A 71 -10.49 -2.96 17.80
CA LEU A 71 -10.63 -4.12 16.92
C LEU A 71 -9.98 -3.84 15.58
N GLN A 72 -8.98 -4.65 15.23
CA GLN A 72 -8.30 -4.63 13.93
C GLN A 72 -8.43 -6.02 13.30
N LEU A 73 -8.84 -6.06 12.05
CA LEU A 73 -9.15 -7.31 11.36
C LEU A 73 -8.60 -7.29 9.94
N TYR A 74 -8.25 -8.48 9.46
CA TYR A 74 -8.04 -8.72 8.04
C TYR A 74 -9.26 -9.47 7.51
N VAL A 75 -9.86 -8.96 6.45
CA VAL A 75 -11.02 -9.58 5.81
C VAL A 75 -10.63 -9.99 4.41
N ALA A 76 -10.58 -11.31 4.20
CA ALA A 76 -10.40 -11.90 2.88
C ALA A 76 -11.76 -11.97 2.20
N ALA A 77 -11.90 -11.36 1.02
CA ALA A 77 -13.12 -11.39 0.24
C ALA A 77 -12.91 -12.12 -1.08
N THR A 78 -13.82 -13.04 -1.39
CA THR A 78 -13.87 -13.74 -2.68
C THR A 78 -15.21 -13.42 -3.35
N LEU A 79 -15.17 -12.91 -4.59
CA LEU A 79 -16.35 -12.59 -5.37
C LEU A 79 -16.90 -13.88 -6.02
N GLY A 80 -18.19 -14.13 -5.85
CA GLY A 80 -18.85 -15.28 -6.50
C GLY A 80 -18.99 -15.14 -8.01
N ARG A 81 -18.82 -13.92 -8.55
CA ARG A 81 -18.83 -13.59 -9.98
C ARG A 81 -17.80 -12.53 -10.28
N HIS A 82 -16.94 -12.80 -11.25
CA HIS A 82 -15.91 -11.86 -11.74
C HIS A 82 -16.41 -10.97 -12.89
N GLU A 83 -17.67 -10.60 -12.87
CA GLU A 83 -18.22 -9.65 -13.84
C GLU A 83 -17.72 -8.23 -13.52
N PRO A 84 -17.27 -7.44 -14.50
CA PRO A 84 -16.73 -6.10 -14.27
C PRO A 84 -17.64 -5.20 -13.44
N ARG A 85 -18.96 -5.33 -13.64
CA ARG A 85 -19.95 -4.56 -12.89
C ARG A 85 -20.02 -4.97 -11.41
N ALA A 86 -19.95 -6.27 -11.12
CA ALA A 86 -19.96 -6.77 -9.73
C ALA A 86 -18.69 -6.34 -8.99
N THR A 87 -17.54 -6.42 -9.64
CA THR A 87 -16.25 -5.94 -9.15
C THR A 87 -16.31 -4.45 -8.80
N GLN A 88 -16.77 -3.61 -9.73
CA GLN A 88 -16.87 -2.17 -9.51
C GLN A 88 -17.78 -1.83 -8.33
N VAL A 89 -18.95 -2.50 -8.23
CA VAL A 89 -19.89 -2.29 -7.12
C VAL A 89 -19.25 -2.64 -5.78
N PHE A 90 -18.49 -3.73 -5.71
CA PHE A 90 -17.79 -4.13 -4.48
C PHE A 90 -16.69 -3.14 -4.10
N GLU A 91 -15.90 -2.69 -5.06
CA GLU A 91 -14.87 -1.67 -4.85
C GLU A 91 -15.47 -0.33 -4.39
N ASP A 92 -16.62 0.07 -4.93
CA ASP A 92 -17.31 1.29 -4.48
C ASP A 92 -17.85 1.15 -3.05
N GLN A 93 -18.30 -0.05 -2.65
CA GLN A 93 -18.67 -0.34 -1.25
C GLN A 93 -17.45 -0.23 -0.33
N ILE A 94 -16.30 -0.79 -0.72
CA ILE A 94 -15.04 -0.66 0.04
C ILE A 94 -14.69 0.82 0.24
N ARG A 95 -14.72 1.62 -0.82
CA ARG A 95 -14.37 3.05 -0.76
C ARG A 95 -15.35 3.87 0.10
N ALA A 96 -16.60 3.44 0.19
CA ALA A 96 -17.64 4.12 0.97
C ALA A 96 -17.59 3.82 2.48
N LEU A 97 -16.79 2.85 2.92
CA LEU A 97 -16.70 2.42 4.31
C LEU A 97 -15.40 2.95 4.96
N PRO A 98 -15.46 4.00 5.80
CA PRO A 98 -14.26 4.59 6.41
C PRO A 98 -13.55 3.64 7.38
N GLN A 99 -14.22 2.60 7.88
CA GLN A 99 -13.61 1.57 8.71
C GLN A 99 -12.68 0.64 7.93
N ILE A 100 -12.74 0.63 6.60
CA ILE A 100 -11.79 -0.07 5.75
C ILE A 100 -10.63 0.88 5.47
N ILE A 101 -9.53 0.70 6.18
CA ILE A 101 -8.36 1.58 6.11
C ILE A 101 -7.37 1.20 5.01
N SER A 102 -7.44 -0.02 4.50
CA SER A 102 -6.75 -0.44 3.27
C SER A 102 -7.50 -1.57 2.58
N ALA A 103 -7.32 -1.68 1.27
CA ALA A 103 -7.86 -2.75 0.45
C ALA A 103 -6.93 -3.01 -0.73
N ASP A 104 -6.55 -4.26 -0.91
CA ASP A 104 -5.70 -4.71 -2.00
C ASP A 104 -6.43 -5.78 -2.81
N ASN A 105 -6.40 -5.67 -4.14
CA ASN A 105 -6.76 -6.77 -5.02
C ASN A 105 -5.55 -7.70 -5.11
N VAL A 106 -5.74 -8.98 -4.85
CA VAL A 106 -4.67 -9.96 -4.75
C VAL A 106 -4.90 -11.14 -5.68
N ALA A 107 -3.81 -11.76 -6.10
CA ALA A 107 -3.87 -13.02 -6.86
C ALA A 107 -3.81 -14.20 -5.88
N GLY A 108 -4.69 -15.19 -6.04
CA GLY A 108 -4.71 -16.40 -5.21
C GLY A 108 -6.13 -16.92 -4.96
N GLU A 109 -6.36 -17.50 -3.78
CA GLU A 109 -7.66 -18.07 -3.40
C GLU A 109 -8.73 -17.01 -3.06
N MET A 110 -8.31 -15.78 -2.81
CA MET A 110 -9.18 -14.63 -2.54
C MET A 110 -8.93 -13.53 -3.56
N ASP A 111 -9.90 -12.68 -3.78
CA ASP A 111 -9.79 -11.56 -4.73
C ASP A 111 -9.32 -10.28 -4.04
N TYR A 112 -9.69 -10.09 -2.77
CA TYR A 112 -9.35 -8.89 -2.02
C TYR A 112 -8.90 -9.22 -0.59
N MET A 113 -7.91 -8.46 -0.11
CA MET A 113 -7.54 -8.40 1.28
C MET A 113 -7.82 -6.99 1.82
N LEU A 114 -8.66 -6.92 2.85
CA LEU A 114 -9.05 -5.66 3.47
C LEU A 114 -8.47 -5.57 4.87
N THR A 115 -8.02 -4.38 5.26
CA THR A 115 -7.75 -4.07 6.68
C THR A 115 -8.90 -3.25 7.22
N VAL A 116 -9.57 -3.78 8.23
CA VAL A 116 -10.77 -3.19 8.84
C VAL A 116 -10.48 -2.84 10.29
N VAL A 117 -10.98 -1.69 10.73
CA VAL A 117 -10.96 -1.27 12.13
C VAL A 117 -12.38 -1.07 12.64
N ALA A 118 -12.62 -1.35 13.92
CA ALA A 118 -13.92 -1.11 14.55
C ALA A 118 -13.74 -0.76 16.03
N ARG A 119 -14.69 0.01 16.57
CA ARG A 119 -14.73 0.40 17.98
C ARG A 119 -15.21 -0.75 18.86
N ASP A 120 -16.10 -1.56 18.32
CA ASP A 120 -16.69 -2.70 19.02
C ASP A 120 -17.21 -3.75 18.03
N VAL A 121 -17.76 -4.84 18.56
CA VAL A 121 -18.30 -5.95 17.76
C VAL A 121 -19.55 -5.54 16.98
N ALA A 122 -20.35 -4.61 17.51
CA ALA A 122 -21.57 -4.16 16.85
C ALA A 122 -21.21 -3.37 15.56
N GLU A 123 -20.28 -2.42 15.65
CA GLU A 123 -19.78 -1.70 14.48
C GLU A 123 -19.13 -2.66 13.46
N LEU A 124 -18.36 -3.64 13.93
CA LEU A 124 -17.80 -4.66 13.03
C LEU A 124 -18.89 -5.41 12.27
N GLN A 125 -19.95 -5.84 12.97
CA GLN A 125 -21.08 -6.54 12.33
C GLN A 125 -21.74 -5.67 11.27
N GLU A 126 -21.93 -4.37 11.54
CA GLU A 126 -22.49 -3.42 10.57
C GLU A 126 -21.62 -3.29 9.32
N VAL A 127 -20.29 -3.16 9.50
CA VAL A 127 -19.33 -3.09 8.38
C VAL A 127 -19.39 -4.35 7.52
N LEU A 128 -19.35 -5.53 8.14
CA LEU A 128 -19.43 -6.81 7.43
C LEU A 128 -20.77 -7.00 6.71
N ALA A 129 -21.88 -6.62 7.36
CA ALA A 129 -23.20 -6.66 6.74
C ALA A 129 -23.29 -5.76 5.50
N ARG A 130 -22.71 -4.55 5.56
CA ARG A 130 -22.67 -3.62 4.41
C ARG A 130 -21.79 -4.12 3.28
N LEU A 131 -20.72 -4.86 3.57
CA LEU A 131 -19.91 -5.52 2.54
C LEU A 131 -20.65 -6.70 1.89
N ALA A 132 -21.49 -7.41 2.65
CA ALA A 132 -22.19 -8.61 2.20
C ALA A 132 -23.52 -8.33 1.44
N VAL A 133 -24.00 -7.09 1.40
CA VAL A 133 -25.41 -6.72 1.00
C VAL A 133 -25.80 -7.12 -0.41
N ARG A 134 -24.90 -7.46 -1.32
CA ARG A 134 -25.31 -7.78 -2.71
C ARG A 134 -25.05 -9.22 -3.16
N GLY A 135 -24.88 -10.14 -2.20
CA GLY A 135 -24.94 -11.60 -2.43
C GLY A 135 -23.87 -12.16 -3.37
N GLY A 136 -23.21 -13.21 -2.89
CA GLY A 136 -22.22 -13.95 -3.66
C GLY A 136 -20.78 -13.65 -3.27
N GLN A 137 -20.51 -12.77 -2.29
CA GLN A 137 -19.18 -12.63 -1.72
C GLN A 137 -19.01 -13.61 -0.54
N ARG A 138 -17.90 -14.32 -0.52
CA ARG A 138 -17.44 -15.05 0.66
C ARG A 138 -16.48 -14.14 1.42
N LEU A 139 -16.81 -13.82 2.68
CA LEU A 139 -15.95 -13.05 3.57
C LEU A 139 -15.39 -13.96 4.65
N ILE A 140 -14.07 -13.96 4.81
CA ILE A 140 -13.39 -14.65 5.91
C ILE A 140 -12.70 -13.58 6.74
N THR A 141 -13.04 -13.51 8.02
CA THR A 141 -12.56 -12.49 8.94
C THR A 141 -11.50 -13.06 9.86
N HIS A 142 -10.34 -12.40 9.93
CA HIS A 142 -9.23 -12.75 10.80
C HIS A 142 -8.99 -11.63 11.79
N LEU A 143 -9.23 -11.90 13.09
CA LEU A 143 -8.93 -10.93 14.13
C LEU A 143 -7.41 -10.80 14.29
N ARG A 144 -6.87 -9.58 14.23
CA ARG A 144 -5.46 -9.31 14.51
C ARG A 144 -5.24 -9.41 16.02
N LEU A 145 -4.42 -10.35 16.45
CA LEU A 145 -4.10 -10.55 17.87
C LEU A 145 -2.96 -9.66 18.35
N ALA A 146 -1.92 -9.52 17.54
CA ALA A 146 -0.75 -8.72 17.86
C ALA A 146 -0.04 -8.24 16.59
N GLU A 147 0.70 -7.14 16.71
CA GLU A 147 1.68 -6.73 15.72
C GLU A 147 3.01 -7.41 16.02
N VAL A 148 3.48 -8.25 15.10
CA VAL A 148 4.79 -8.90 15.22
C VAL A 148 5.89 -8.03 14.66
N LYS A 149 5.60 -7.27 13.60
CA LYS A 149 6.52 -6.32 12.98
C LYS A 149 5.72 -5.12 12.46
N PRO A 150 6.05 -3.91 12.91
CA PRO A 150 5.43 -2.70 12.35
C PRO A 150 5.85 -2.52 10.88
N PRO A 151 5.09 -1.73 10.10
CA PRO A 151 5.48 -1.34 8.76
C PRO A 151 6.91 -0.80 8.77
N SER A 152 7.78 -1.42 8.00
CA SER A 152 9.20 -1.09 7.93
C SER A 152 9.49 -0.23 6.71
N ARG A 153 10.62 0.46 6.74
CA ARG A 153 11.14 1.21 5.59
C ARG A 153 11.41 0.26 4.42
N LEU A 154 11.15 0.74 3.21
CA LEU A 154 11.61 0.03 2.01
C LEU A 154 13.15 -0.04 2.02
N PRO A 155 13.76 -1.19 1.74
CA PRO A 155 15.21 -1.36 1.67
C PRO A 155 15.73 -0.78 0.34
N LEU A 156 15.88 0.55 0.29
CA LEU A 156 16.41 1.23 -0.88
C LEU A 156 17.92 0.99 -0.96
N ALA A 157 18.38 0.47 -2.09
CA ALA A 157 19.80 0.30 -2.40
C ALA A 157 20.11 0.86 -3.78
N LEU A 158 21.32 1.40 -3.96
CA LEU A 158 21.82 1.86 -5.27
C LEU A 158 22.00 0.69 -6.25
N ASP A 159 22.28 -0.51 -5.72
CA ASP A 159 22.52 -1.73 -6.47
C ASP A 159 21.33 -2.71 -6.35
N ALA A 160 20.10 -2.27 -6.62
CA ALA A 160 19.05 -3.23 -6.91
C ALA A 160 19.46 -3.98 -8.19
N PRO A 161 19.62 -5.34 -8.17
CA PRO A 161 19.95 -6.08 -9.39
C PRO A 161 18.90 -5.73 -10.46
N GLU A 162 19.38 -5.42 -11.67
CA GLU A 162 18.48 -5.23 -12.81
C GLU A 162 17.51 -6.41 -12.86
N PRO A 163 16.20 -6.17 -13.08
CA PRO A 163 15.25 -7.25 -13.21
C PRO A 163 15.76 -8.18 -14.32
N THR A 164 16.15 -9.40 -13.94
CA THR A 164 16.60 -10.41 -14.88
C THR A 164 15.53 -10.61 -15.92
N ALA A 165 15.84 -10.26 -17.17
CA ALA A 165 14.94 -10.45 -18.29
C ALA A 165 14.43 -11.91 -18.28
N PRO A 166 13.12 -12.15 -18.48
CA PRO A 166 12.59 -13.50 -18.49
C PRO A 166 13.34 -14.34 -19.53
N PRO A 167 13.66 -15.62 -19.26
CA PRO A 167 14.41 -16.46 -20.16
C PRO A 167 13.70 -16.50 -21.51
N ARG A 168 14.42 -16.14 -22.58
CA ARG A 168 13.92 -16.21 -23.96
C ARG A 168 13.40 -17.62 -24.20
N ARG A 169 12.09 -17.76 -24.44
CA ARG A 169 11.49 -19.02 -24.84
C ARG A 169 12.24 -19.51 -26.10
N ARG A 170 12.93 -20.63 -25.99
CA ARG A 170 13.52 -21.30 -27.14
C ARG A 170 12.40 -21.64 -28.11
N ARG A 171 12.49 -21.11 -29.32
CA ARG A 171 11.60 -21.47 -30.43
C ARG A 171 11.83 -22.94 -30.73
N PRO A 172 10.80 -23.79 -30.81
CA PRO A 172 11.00 -25.19 -31.23
C PRO A 172 11.57 -25.23 -32.66
N PRO A 173 12.43 -26.21 -32.96
CA PRO A 173 12.92 -26.38 -34.33
C PRO A 173 11.76 -26.65 -35.27
N ALA A 174 11.78 -26.01 -36.45
CA ALA A 174 10.83 -26.25 -37.50
C ALA A 174 10.99 -27.70 -37.99
N ALA A 175 9.87 -28.42 -38.12
CA ALA A 175 9.78 -29.73 -38.74
C ALA A 175 9.80 -29.60 -40.27
#